data_20e243fa18c9cc6f5338c7baac30e3a8
#
_entry.id   20e243fa18c9cc6f5338c7baac30e3a8
#
_cell.length_a   1.000
_cell.length_b   1.000
_cell.length_c   1.000
_cell.angle_alpha   90.00
_cell.angle_beta   90.00
_cell.angle_gamma   90.00
#
_symmetry.space_group_name_H-M   'P 1'
#
loop_
_entity.id
_entity.type
_entity.pdbx_description
1 polymer ?
#
loop_
_entity_poly.entity_id
_entity_poly.type
_entity_poly.pdbx_seq_one_letter_code
_entity_poly.pdbx_strand_id
1 'polypeptide(L)'
;EERNKSIYGSHIMSVKLSILVSALLSRMNTFSINILSDLYNQSKKYESEVEIISLFDNKISNIGDKRNQLLDAAHGEYIAFIDDDDRISSNYIDSLMDAINAKHIDAITFDVSVSIDGSARKPCYYSKDYKKDYNTPKAYYRIPNHLMCVKRSIAQKVRFKSMQCGEDTDYAKRMLPLLHTEYHINKTLYYYDFSSQSTEAQKKATVSVVMLSNASDMTKYKMTQNAIDTCINYASYKNM
;
A
#
# COMPACT_ATOMS: atom_id res chain seq x y z
N GLU A 1 -28.21 24.82 -41.57
CA GLU A 1 -28.31 23.85 -40.43
C GLU A 1 -26.90 23.28 -40.15
N GLU A 2 -26.12 24.04 -39.41
CA GLU A 2 -24.83 23.56 -38.91
C GLU A 2 -25.05 22.89 -37.54
N ARG A 3 -24.83 21.60 -37.50
CA ARG A 3 -24.89 20.80 -36.24
C ARG A 3 -23.70 21.11 -35.36
N ASN A 4 -23.96 21.70 -34.22
CA ASN A 4 -23.04 21.83 -33.11
C ASN A 4 -22.45 20.44 -32.76
N LYS A 5 -21.23 20.16 -33.14
CA LYS A 5 -20.45 19.06 -32.57
C LYS A 5 -19.97 19.49 -31.18
N SER A 6 -20.58 18.91 -30.19
CA SER A 6 -20.16 18.99 -28.78
C SER A 6 -18.70 18.54 -28.66
N ILE A 7 -17.82 19.50 -28.36
CA ILE A 7 -16.41 19.25 -28.04
C ILE A 7 -16.34 19.03 -26.52
N TYR A 8 -16.91 17.94 -26.04
CA TYR A 8 -16.57 17.39 -24.73
C TYR A 8 -15.84 16.07 -24.98
N GLY A 9 -14.55 16.18 -25.26
CA GLY A 9 -13.63 15.07 -25.05
C GLY A 9 -13.61 14.82 -23.54
N SER A 10 -14.38 13.84 -23.08
CA SER A 10 -14.24 13.30 -21.74
C SER A 10 -12.82 12.77 -21.61
N HIS A 11 -11.92 13.53 -21.01
CA HIS A 11 -10.71 12.97 -20.42
C HIS A 11 -11.21 12.01 -19.34
N ILE A 12 -11.29 10.73 -19.69
CA ILE A 12 -11.41 9.67 -18.68
C ILE A 12 -10.11 9.75 -17.90
N MET A 13 -10.14 10.44 -16.77
CA MET A 13 -9.01 10.52 -15.85
C MET A 13 -8.76 9.10 -15.35
N SER A 14 -7.70 8.48 -15.80
CA SER A 14 -7.33 7.13 -15.36
C SER A 14 -6.58 7.22 -14.05
N VAL A 15 -6.90 6.33 -13.11
CA VAL A 15 -6.15 6.19 -11.86
C VAL A 15 -4.71 5.82 -12.20
N LYS A 16 -3.76 6.61 -11.73
CA LYS A 16 -2.33 6.37 -11.93
C LYS A 16 -1.72 5.52 -10.82
N LEU A 17 -2.14 5.76 -9.59
CA LEU A 17 -1.58 5.10 -8.42
C LEU A 17 -2.69 4.53 -7.52
N SER A 18 -2.62 3.24 -7.20
CA SER A 18 -3.42 2.60 -6.16
C SER A 18 -2.54 2.36 -4.93
N ILE A 19 -2.90 2.97 -3.80
CA ILE A 19 -2.32 2.68 -2.49
C ILE A 19 -3.16 1.59 -1.84
N LEU A 20 -2.53 0.46 -1.53
CA LEU A 20 -3.20 -0.75 -1.06
C LEU A 20 -2.83 -1.02 0.41
N VAL A 21 -3.79 -0.85 1.31
CA VAL A 21 -3.57 -0.96 2.75
C VAL A 21 -4.15 -2.26 3.29
N SER A 22 -3.27 -3.14 3.75
CA SER A 22 -3.65 -4.37 4.44
C SER A 22 -3.76 -4.10 5.95
N ALA A 23 -4.97 -4.13 6.49
CA ALA A 23 -5.23 -3.68 7.85
C ALA A 23 -5.92 -4.75 8.71
N LEU A 24 -5.77 -4.61 10.03
CA LEU A 24 -6.48 -5.40 11.03
C LEU A 24 -7.50 -4.56 11.78
N LEU A 25 -8.72 -5.07 11.93
CA LEU A 25 -9.76 -4.40 12.72
C LEU A 25 -9.31 -4.14 14.17
N SER A 26 -8.51 -5.04 14.75
CA SER A 26 -7.96 -4.86 16.10
C SER A 26 -6.98 -3.69 16.23
N ARG A 27 -6.42 -3.21 15.13
CA ARG A 27 -5.48 -2.08 15.08
C ARG A 27 -6.13 -0.76 14.64
N MET A 28 -7.44 -0.75 14.34
CA MET A 28 -8.14 0.41 13.78
C MET A 28 -7.86 1.69 14.57
N ASN A 29 -8.02 1.65 15.89
CA ASN A 29 -7.90 2.82 16.76
C ASN A 29 -6.46 3.16 17.17
N THR A 30 -5.47 2.33 16.85
CA THR A 30 -4.08 2.53 17.28
C THR A 30 -3.14 2.88 16.15
N PHE A 31 -3.30 2.23 15.01
CA PHE A 31 -2.40 2.39 13.86
C PHE A 31 -3.15 2.77 12.58
N SER A 32 -4.15 2.00 12.20
CA SER A 32 -4.80 2.11 10.89
C SER A 32 -5.41 3.49 10.65
N ILE A 33 -6.00 4.11 11.67
CA ILE A 33 -6.61 5.44 11.54
C ILE A 33 -5.57 6.53 11.20
N ASN A 34 -4.36 6.43 11.77
CA ASN A 34 -3.31 7.40 11.54
C ASN A 34 -2.78 7.30 10.10
N ILE A 35 -2.43 6.10 9.65
CA ILE A 35 -1.91 5.91 8.29
C ILE A 35 -2.97 6.26 7.23
N LEU A 36 -4.25 5.92 7.46
CA LEU A 36 -5.32 6.27 6.55
C LEU A 36 -5.58 7.79 6.51
N SER A 37 -5.49 8.47 7.66
CA SER A 37 -5.61 9.93 7.73
C SER A 37 -4.48 10.62 6.96
N ASP A 38 -3.24 10.15 7.12
CA ASP A 38 -2.08 10.69 6.41
C ASP A 38 -2.21 10.48 4.90
N LEU A 39 -2.57 9.27 4.48
CA LEU A 39 -2.80 8.94 3.07
C LEU A 39 -3.92 9.78 2.46
N TYR A 40 -5.06 9.88 3.15
CA TYR A 40 -6.18 10.69 2.70
C TYR A 40 -5.79 12.16 2.54
N ASN A 41 -5.08 12.73 3.51
CA ASN A 41 -4.64 14.13 3.43
C ASN A 41 -3.67 14.37 2.27
N GLN A 42 -2.74 13.45 2.01
CA GLN A 42 -1.81 13.54 0.90
C GLN A 42 -2.48 13.34 -0.46
N SER A 43 -3.50 12.49 -0.55
CA SER A 43 -4.17 12.19 -1.81
C SER A 43 -5.13 13.28 -2.30
N LYS A 44 -5.57 14.20 -1.43
CA LYS A 44 -6.58 15.24 -1.74
C LYS A 44 -6.28 16.03 -3.02
N LYS A 45 -5.03 16.35 -3.27
CA LYS A 45 -4.65 17.15 -4.44
C LYS A 45 -4.58 16.35 -5.75
N TYR A 46 -4.68 15.03 -5.67
CA TYR A 46 -4.61 14.14 -6.83
C TYR A 46 -5.98 13.54 -7.21
N GLU A 47 -7.02 13.86 -6.44
CA GLU A 47 -8.43 13.46 -6.66
C GLU A 47 -8.60 12.09 -7.38
N SER A 48 -8.83 12.13 -8.71
CA SER A 48 -9.09 10.94 -9.51
C SER A 48 -7.82 10.18 -9.97
N GLU A 49 -6.62 10.71 -9.74
CA GLU A 49 -5.38 10.06 -10.17
C GLU A 49 -4.82 9.08 -9.11
N VAL A 50 -5.21 9.25 -7.84
CA VAL A 50 -4.77 8.40 -6.72
C VAL A 50 -5.97 7.80 -6.00
N GLU A 51 -6.02 6.50 -5.92
CA GLU A 51 -6.98 5.79 -5.09
C GLU A 51 -6.29 5.13 -3.88
N ILE A 52 -7.02 5.06 -2.77
CA ILE A 52 -6.61 4.33 -1.58
C ILE A 52 -7.63 3.22 -1.35
N ILE A 53 -7.18 1.98 -1.31
CA ILE A 53 -8.02 0.81 -1.07
C ILE A 53 -7.51 0.12 0.19
N SER A 54 -8.37 -0.04 1.18
CA SER A 54 -8.03 -0.67 2.45
C SER A 54 -8.91 -1.89 2.70
N LEU A 55 -8.28 -2.99 3.07
CA LEU A 55 -8.95 -4.24 3.41
C LEU A 55 -8.73 -4.55 4.88
N PHE A 56 -9.81 -4.49 5.64
CA PHE A 56 -9.83 -4.79 7.07
C PHE A 56 -10.41 -6.18 7.33
N ASP A 57 -9.68 -6.97 8.10
CA ASP A 57 -10.20 -8.22 8.64
C ASP A 57 -9.68 -8.48 10.06
N ASN A 58 -10.16 -9.54 10.68
CA ASN A 58 -9.66 -10.06 11.97
C ASN A 58 -8.91 -11.38 11.74
N LYS A 59 -7.92 -11.40 10.85
CA LYS A 59 -7.12 -12.59 10.54
C LYS A 59 -7.93 -13.75 9.98
N ILE A 60 -8.97 -13.46 9.23
CA ILE A 60 -9.76 -14.47 8.51
C ILE A 60 -8.95 -15.01 7.34
N SER A 61 -8.32 -14.11 6.59
CA SER A 61 -7.44 -14.44 5.47
C SER A 61 -5.98 -14.32 5.88
N ASN A 62 -5.10 -15.13 5.29
CA ASN A 62 -3.68 -14.88 5.40
C ASN A 62 -3.29 -13.60 4.64
N ILE A 63 -2.11 -13.05 4.94
CA ILE A 63 -1.67 -11.76 4.39
C ILE A 63 -1.50 -11.81 2.87
N GLY A 64 -1.04 -12.93 2.31
CA GLY A 64 -0.87 -13.09 0.86
C GLY A 64 -2.21 -13.00 0.12
N ASP A 65 -3.26 -13.63 0.65
CA ASP A 65 -4.61 -13.58 0.07
C ASP A 65 -5.22 -12.19 0.19
N LYS A 66 -5.01 -11.49 1.32
CA LYS A 66 -5.43 -10.09 1.48
C LYS A 66 -4.79 -9.16 0.44
N ARG A 67 -3.48 -9.28 0.25
CA ARG A 67 -2.77 -8.47 -0.75
C ARG A 67 -3.26 -8.77 -2.16
N ASN A 68 -3.59 -10.02 -2.48
CA ASN A 68 -4.18 -10.37 -3.77
C ASN A 68 -5.58 -9.77 -3.96
N GLN A 69 -6.44 -9.77 -2.94
CA GLN A 69 -7.77 -9.13 -3.00
C GLN A 69 -7.65 -7.62 -3.23
N LEU A 70 -6.71 -6.96 -2.54
CA LEU A 70 -6.41 -5.55 -2.76
C LEU A 70 -5.91 -5.29 -4.19
N LEU A 71 -5.02 -6.15 -4.70
CA LEU A 71 -4.49 -6.05 -6.05
C LEU A 71 -5.57 -6.25 -7.12
N ASP A 72 -6.54 -7.13 -6.87
CA ASP A 72 -7.68 -7.36 -7.77
C ASP A 72 -8.63 -6.16 -7.81
N ALA A 73 -8.75 -5.43 -6.70
CA ALA A 73 -9.56 -4.22 -6.60
C ALA A 73 -8.88 -2.96 -7.15
N ALA A 74 -7.57 -3.00 -7.41
CA ALA A 74 -6.79 -1.85 -7.84
C ALA A 74 -7.05 -1.48 -9.31
N HIS A 75 -7.14 -0.17 -9.60
CA HIS A 75 -7.34 0.37 -10.95
C HIS A 75 -6.10 1.15 -11.46
N GLY A 76 -5.20 1.58 -10.57
CA GLY A 76 -4.03 2.36 -10.91
C GLY A 76 -3.08 1.66 -11.89
N GLU A 77 -2.37 2.44 -12.69
CA GLU A 77 -1.27 1.94 -13.50
C GLU A 77 -0.16 1.36 -12.62
N TYR A 78 0.09 2.02 -11.49
CA TYR A 78 1.03 1.62 -10.44
C TYR A 78 0.30 1.25 -9.15
N ILE A 79 0.94 0.41 -8.36
CA ILE A 79 0.47 0.03 -7.03
C ILE A 79 1.58 0.19 -6.00
N ALA A 80 1.21 0.51 -4.76
CA ALA A 80 2.10 0.47 -3.60
C ALA A 80 1.33 -0.10 -2.41
N PHE A 81 1.89 -1.10 -1.74
CA PHE A 81 1.30 -1.64 -0.51
C PHE A 81 1.83 -0.91 0.72
N ILE A 82 0.98 -0.76 1.70
CA ILE A 82 1.32 -0.20 3.01
C ILE A 82 0.74 -1.12 4.08
N ASP A 83 1.55 -1.47 5.06
CA ASP A 83 1.10 -2.19 6.25
C ASP A 83 0.54 -1.19 7.27
N ASP A 84 -0.52 -1.56 7.97
CA ASP A 84 -1.32 -0.65 8.79
C ASP A 84 -0.65 -0.21 10.09
N ASP A 85 0.43 -0.86 10.49
CA ASP A 85 1.25 -0.54 11.66
C ASP A 85 2.54 0.23 11.35
N ASP A 86 2.74 0.60 10.10
CA ASP A 86 3.88 1.38 9.64
C ASP A 86 3.53 2.87 9.48
N ARG A 87 4.52 3.68 9.06
CA ARG A 87 4.35 5.12 8.81
C ARG A 87 4.98 5.53 7.49
N ILE A 88 4.45 6.61 6.91
CA ILE A 88 4.97 7.22 5.68
C ILE A 88 5.48 8.64 5.93
N SER A 89 6.31 9.14 5.04
CA SER A 89 6.71 10.55 5.04
C SER A 89 5.54 11.45 4.60
N SER A 90 5.58 12.71 5.00
CA SER A 90 4.53 13.70 4.65
C SER A 90 4.44 14.00 3.14
N ASN A 91 5.42 13.57 2.35
CA ASN A 91 5.49 13.74 0.90
C ASN A 91 5.54 12.40 0.15
N TYR A 92 5.03 11.33 0.75
CA TYR A 92 5.06 9.98 0.18
C TYR A 92 4.34 9.93 -1.19
N ILE A 93 3.07 10.34 -1.21
CA ILE A 93 2.27 10.33 -2.46
C ILE A 93 2.86 11.30 -3.48
N ASP A 94 3.27 12.49 -3.07
CA ASP A 94 3.89 13.47 -3.96
C ASP A 94 5.11 12.91 -4.68
N SER A 95 6.00 12.29 -3.91
CA SER A 95 7.24 11.74 -4.46
C SER A 95 6.97 10.60 -5.45
N LEU A 96 5.97 9.75 -5.17
CA LEU A 96 5.56 8.69 -6.09
C LEU A 96 4.92 9.27 -7.36
N MET A 97 4.01 10.23 -7.23
CA MET A 97 3.32 10.83 -8.37
C MET A 97 4.28 11.61 -9.28
N ASP A 98 5.25 12.32 -8.71
CA ASP A 98 6.32 12.98 -9.48
C ASP A 98 7.12 11.96 -10.30
N ALA A 99 7.48 10.82 -9.70
CA ALA A 99 8.20 9.75 -10.40
C ALA A 99 7.34 9.09 -11.48
N ILE A 100 6.07 8.79 -11.20
CA ILE A 100 5.11 8.20 -12.16
C ILE A 100 4.92 9.12 -13.37
N ASN A 101 4.74 10.41 -13.14
CA ASN A 101 4.50 11.38 -14.22
C ASN A 101 5.76 11.65 -15.07
N ALA A 102 6.95 11.51 -14.50
CA ALA A 102 8.21 11.78 -15.19
C ALA A 102 8.79 10.57 -15.94
N LYS A 103 8.41 9.35 -15.56
CA LYS A 103 9.09 8.12 -15.97
C LYS A 103 8.11 6.99 -16.28
N HIS A 104 8.32 6.29 -17.38
CA HIS A 104 7.62 5.02 -17.67
C HIS A 104 8.52 3.86 -17.28
N ILE A 105 8.49 3.46 -16.01
CA ILE A 105 9.39 2.48 -15.39
C ILE A 105 8.62 1.35 -14.73
N ASP A 106 9.29 0.22 -14.48
CA ASP A 106 8.64 -0.96 -13.91
C ASP A 106 8.51 -0.86 -12.39
N ALA A 107 9.53 -0.26 -11.73
CA ALA A 107 9.55 -0.08 -10.28
C ALA A 107 10.10 1.29 -9.89
N ILE A 108 9.47 1.89 -8.88
CA ILE A 108 9.94 3.07 -8.15
C ILE A 108 10.34 2.58 -6.78
N THR A 109 11.64 2.67 -6.47
CA THR A 109 12.20 2.33 -5.16
C THR A 109 12.53 3.58 -4.38
N PHE A 110 12.62 3.46 -3.07
CA PHE A 110 12.97 4.54 -2.15
C PHE A 110 13.60 3.97 -0.88
N ASP A 111 14.18 4.84 -0.06
CA ASP A 111 14.76 4.43 1.21
C ASP A 111 13.67 4.20 2.26
N VAL A 112 13.90 3.17 3.07
CA VAL A 112 13.07 2.84 4.24
C VAL A 112 13.89 2.99 5.50
N SER A 113 13.30 3.56 6.54
CA SER A 113 13.91 3.68 7.86
C SER A 113 13.36 2.61 8.79
N VAL A 114 14.21 1.68 9.23
CA VAL A 114 13.82 0.48 9.98
C VAL A 114 14.18 0.62 11.45
N SER A 115 13.23 0.33 12.34
CA SER A 115 13.44 0.11 13.77
C SER A 115 12.96 -1.30 14.14
N ILE A 116 13.72 -2.01 14.94
CA ILE A 116 13.39 -3.35 15.45
C ILE A 116 13.32 -3.27 16.96
N ASP A 117 12.15 -3.59 17.54
CA ASP A 117 11.89 -3.57 18.99
C ASP A 117 12.34 -2.26 19.66
N GLY A 118 12.07 -1.11 19.01
CA GLY A 118 12.43 0.23 19.49
C GLY A 118 13.93 0.56 19.39
N SER A 119 14.71 -0.24 18.68
CA SER A 119 16.13 0.04 18.45
C SER A 119 16.36 1.31 17.63
N ALA A 120 17.60 1.83 17.67
CA ALA A 120 18.02 2.92 16.80
C ALA A 120 17.77 2.58 15.33
N ARG A 121 17.17 3.53 14.60
CA ARG A 121 16.81 3.34 13.20
C ARG A 121 18.03 3.11 12.32
N LYS A 122 17.89 2.18 11.37
CA LYS A 122 18.85 1.93 10.30
C LYS A 122 18.19 2.12 8.94
N PRO A 123 18.92 2.65 7.95
CA PRO A 123 18.41 2.73 6.59
C PRO A 123 18.28 1.33 5.97
N CYS A 124 17.27 1.16 5.14
CA CYS A 124 17.10 0.01 4.27
C CYS A 124 16.96 0.51 2.83
N TYR A 125 17.87 0.09 2.00
CA TYR A 125 17.97 0.46 0.59
C TYR A 125 17.39 -0.62 -0.28
N TYR A 126 16.62 -0.22 -1.29
CA TYR A 126 15.99 -1.12 -2.25
C TYR A 126 16.53 -0.89 -3.65
N SER A 127 16.90 -1.96 -4.34
CA SER A 127 17.24 -1.89 -5.76
C SER A 127 17.02 -3.23 -6.46
N LYS A 128 16.55 -3.18 -7.72
CA LYS A 128 16.48 -4.34 -8.61
C LYS A 128 17.85 -4.92 -8.96
N ASP A 129 18.90 -4.13 -8.81
CA ASP A 129 20.27 -4.56 -9.11
C ASP A 129 20.89 -5.40 -7.98
N TYR A 130 20.24 -5.47 -6.83
CA TYR A 130 20.61 -6.42 -5.80
C TYR A 130 20.19 -7.84 -6.22
N LYS A 131 21.12 -8.78 -6.14
CA LYS A 131 20.83 -10.18 -6.49
C LYS A 131 20.06 -10.93 -5.40
N LYS A 132 20.16 -10.45 -4.18
CA LYS A 132 19.51 -10.99 -2.97
C LYS A 132 19.54 -9.97 -1.84
N ASP A 133 18.71 -10.20 -0.85
CA ASP A 133 18.74 -9.45 0.40
C ASP A 133 20.03 -9.72 1.17
N TYR A 134 20.61 -8.66 1.76
CA TYR A 134 21.76 -8.79 2.66
C TYR A 134 21.76 -7.64 3.68
N ASN A 135 22.55 -7.81 4.75
CA ASN A 135 22.64 -6.84 5.82
C ASN A 135 24.11 -6.47 6.08
N THR A 136 24.31 -5.24 6.50
CA THR A 136 25.56 -4.74 7.08
C THR A 136 25.31 -4.22 8.49
N PRO A 137 26.34 -3.94 9.28
CA PRO A 137 26.14 -3.28 10.58
C PRO A 137 25.43 -1.93 10.49
N LYS A 138 25.55 -1.23 9.34
CA LYS A 138 25.05 0.13 9.13
C LYS A 138 23.71 0.21 8.40
N ALA A 139 23.37 -0.79 7.56
CA ALA A 139 22.22 -0.72 6.67
C ALA A 139 21.70 -2.11 6.29
N TYR A 140 20.44 -2.14 5.86
CA TYR A 140 19.80 -3.26 5.18
C TYR A 140 19.76 -3.01 3.68
N TYR A 141 19.84 -4.08 2.89
CA TYR A 141 19.78 -4.03 1.43
C TYR A 141 18.78 -5.08 0.95
N ARG A 142 17.81 -4.68 0.17
CA ARG A 142 16.67 -5.52 -0.23
C ARG A 142 16.42 -5.42 -1.73
N ILE A 143 16.07 -6.54 -2.33
CA ILE A 143 15.41 -6.52 -3.63
C ILE A 143 14.02 -5.89 -3.49
N PRO A 144 13.47 -5.25 -4.54
CA PRO A 144 12.13 -4.64 -4.47
C PRO A 144 11.08 -5.65 -4.03
N ASN A 145 10.34 -5.33 -2.99
CA ASN A 145 9.25 -6.13 -2.44
C ASN A 145 7.92 -5.37 -2.49
N HIS A 146 6.94 -5.78 -1.70
CA HIS A 146 5.61 -5.17 -1.68
C HIS A 146 5.59 -3.69 -1.27
N LEU A 147 6.57 -3.22 -0.49
CA LEU A 147 6.64 -1.81 -0.07
C LEU A 147 6.98 -0.86 -1.22
N MET A 148 7.61 -1.37 -2.28
CA MET A 148 8.00 -0.53 -3.42
C MET A 148 6.82 -0.32 -4.37
N CYS A 149 6.80 0.85 -5.02
CA CYS A 149 5.79 1.15 -6.02
C CYS A 149 6.15 0.49 -7.35
N VAL A 150 5.26 -0.35 -7.87
CA VAL A 150 5.51 -1.12 -9.10
C VAL A 150 4.33 -1.05 -10.05
N LYS A 151 4.58 -1.29 -11.34
CA LYS A 151 3.49 -1.43 -12.33
C LYS A 151 2.51 -2.53 -11.89
N ARG A 152 1.22 -2.20 -11.85
CA ARG A 152 0.15 -3.14 -11.51
C ARG A 152 0.17 -4.39 -12.40
N SER A 153 0.45 -4.22 -13.70
CA SER A 153 0.53 -5.33 -14.64
C SER A 153 1.63 -6.37 -14.30
N ILE A 154 2.73 -5.94 -13.68
CA ILE A 154 3.78 -6.84 -13.18
C ILE A 154 3.32 -7.52 -11.91
N ALA A 155 2.78 -6.76 -10.95
CA ALA A 155 2.26 -7.30 -9.70
C ALA A 155 1.17 -8.37 -9.93
N GLN A 156 0.26 -8.14 -10.87
CA GLN A 156 -0.81 -9.08 -11.25
C GLN A 156 -0.29 -10.38 -11.87
N LYS A 157 0.83 -10.35 -12.58
CA LYS A 157 1.47 -11.57 -13.11
C LYS A 157 2.12 -12.39 -12.00
N VAL A 158 2.68 -11.73 -11.02
CA VAL A 158 3.44 -12.39 -9.92
C VAL A 158 2.51 -12.93 -8.85
N ARG A 159 1.60 -12.11 -8.35
CA ARG A 159 0.68 -12.36 -7.23
C ARG A 159 1.38 -12.89 -5.98
N PHE A 160 0.75 -12.77 -4.85
CA PHE A 160 1.25 -13.36 -3.61
C PHE A 160 0.81 -14.82 -3.50
N LYS A 161 1.64 -15.66 -2.90
CA LYS A 161 1.20 -17.00 -2.48
C LYS A 161 0.29 -16.90 -1.26
N SER A 162 -0.63 -17.83 -1.13
CA SER A 162 -1.49 -17.99 0.04
C SER A 162 -0.67 -18.46 1.24
N MET A 163 0.01 -17.50 1.89
CA MET A 163 0.93 -17.71 3.00
C MET A 163 0.75 -16.63 4.06
N GLN A 164 0.96 -16.97 5.33
CA GLN A 164 0.91 -16.02 6.44
C GLN A 164 2.26 -15.34 6.70
N CYS A 165 3.37 -15.95 6.30
CA CYS A 165 4.71 -15.44 6.54
C CYS A 165 5.62 -15.80 5.37
N GLY A 166 6.49 -14.85 4.97
CA GLY A 166 7.44 -15.03 3.86
C GLY A 166 6.84 -14.85 2.47
N GLU A 167 5.56 -14.47 2.37
CA GLU A 167 4.87 -14.17 1.12
C GLU A 167 5.49 -12.99 0.38
N ASP A 168 5.99 -12.00 1.12
CA ASP A 168 6.69 -10.81 0.60
C ASP A 168 8.04 -11.17 -0.01
N THR A 169 8.79 -12.03 0.65
CA THR A 169 10.09 -12.53 0.17
C THR A 169 9.92 -13.40 -1.08
N ASP A 170 8.92 -14.29 -1.10
CA ASP A 170 8.58 -15.08 -2.28
C ASP A 170 8.13 -14.19 -3.44
N TYR A 171 7.26 -13.22 -3.15
CA TYR A 171 6.79 -12.23 -4.13
C TYR A 171 7.95 -11.44 -4.73
N ALA A 172 8.83 -10.89 -3.91
CA ALA A 172 9.99 -10.13 -4.33
C ALA A 172 10.92 -10.94 -5.27
N LYS A 173 11.21 -12.20 -4.91
CA LYS A 173 12.05 -13.08 -5.72
C LYS A 173 11.45 -13.40 -7.09
N ARG A 174 10.13 -13.60 -7.16
CA ARG A 174 9.43 -13.87 -8.43
C ARG A 174 9.21 -12.62 -9.26
N MET A 175 9.12 -11.46 -8.63
CA MET A 175 8.97 -10.17 -9.30
C MET A 175 10.28 -9.67 -9.90
N LEU A 176 11.40 -9.86 -9.21
CA LEU A 176 12.70 -9.32 -9.61
C LEU A 176 13.08 -9.56 -11.08
N PRO A 177 12.95 -10.77 -11.66
CA PRO A 177 13.31 -10.99 -13.07
C PRO A 177 12.40 -10.27 -14.07
N LEU A 178 11.25 -9.73 -13.63
CA LEU A 178 10.31 -8.97 -14.46
C LEU A 178 10.55 -7.46 -14.40
N LEU A 179 11.42 -6.99 -13.51
CA LEU A 179 11.77 -5.58 -13.36
C LEU A 179 12.96 -5.24 -14.26
N HIS A 180 12.69 -4.64 -15.41
CA HIS A 180 13.74 -4.22 -16.37
C HIS A 180 14.22 -2.80 -16.07
N THR A 181 13.32 -1.92 -15.63
CA THR A 181 13.62 -0.52 -15.36
C THR A 181 13.25 -0.13 -13.93
N GLU A 182 14.11 0.71 -13.32
CA GLU A 182 13.93 1.21 -11.95
C GLU A 182 14.23 2.71 -11.91
N TYR A 183 13.49 3.43 -11.09
CA TYR A 183 13.82 4.77 -10.64
C TYR A 183 13.88 4.80 -9.13
N HIS A 184 15.04 5.17 -8.59
CA HIS A 184 15.23 5.28 -7.15
C HIS A 184 15.03 6.72 -6.69
N ILE A 185 14.09 6.93 -5.75
CA ILE A 185 13.89 8.20 -5.06
C ILE A 185 14.85 8.22 -3.86
N ASN A 186 15.89 9.02 -3.93
CA ASN A 186 16.89 9.16 -2.86
C ASN A 186 16.32 9.95 -1.66
N LYS A 187 15.28 9.41 -1.03
CA LYS A 187 14.62 9.93 0.17
C LYS A 187 14.03 8.80 0.97
N THR A 188 14.02 8.94 2.30
CA THR A 188 13.26 8.05 3.18
C THR A 188 11.78 8.39 3.07
N LEU A 189 11.00 7.50 2.45
CA LEU A 189 9.56 7.68 2.30
C LEU A 189 8.73 6.79 3.22
N TYR A 190 9.33 5.76 3.81
CA TYR A 190 8.63 4.75 4.61
C TYR A 190 9.39 4.47 5.91
N TYR A 191 8.64 4.27 7.00
CA TYR A 191 9.18 3.97 8.32
C TYR A 191 8.60 2.64 8.80
N TYR A 192 9.43 1.61 8.79
CA TYR A 192 9.10 0.27 9.24
C TYR A 192 9.44 0.11 10.72
N ASP A 193 8.42 -0.16 11.54
CA ASP A 193 8.55 -0.30 12.99
C ASP A 193 8.20 -1.75 13.40
N PHE A 194 9.16 -2.67 13.28
CA PHE A 194 8.96 -4.06 13.70
C PHE A 194 8.95 -4.19 15.22
N SER A 195 7.94 -4.89 15.74
CA SER A 195 7.87 -5.29 17.13
C SER A 195 7.64 -6.80 17.25
N SER A 196 8.56 -7.51 17.91
CA SER A 196 8.43 -8.94 18.17
C SER A 196 7.23 -9.26 19.08
N GLN A 197 6.72 -8.27 19.83
CA GLN A 197 5.56 -8.40 20.70
C GLN A 197 4.23 -8.17 19.96
N SER A 198 4.23 -7.45 18.84
CA SER A 198 3.03 -7.24 18.01
C SER A 198 2.83 -8.34 16.98
N THR A 199 3.83 -9.22 16.82
CA THR A 199 3.71 -10.40 15.97
C THR A 199 2.68 -11.34 16.57
N GLU A 200 1.65 -11.43 15.95
CA GLU A 200 0.32 -11.90 16.21
C GLU A 200 0.23 -13.33 16.71
N ALA A 201 -0.06 -13.53 17.98
CA ALA A 201 -0.70 -14.75 18.43
C ALA A 201 -2.08 -14.87 17.75
N GLN A 202 -2.25 -15.88 16.91
CA GLN A 202 -3.46 -16.10 16.11
C GLN A 202 -4.66 -16.44 17.03
N LYS A 203 -5.56 -15.47 17.21
CA LYS A 203 -6.92 -15.78 17.67
C LYS A 203 -7.84 -15.58 16.47
N LYS A 204 -8.48 -16.67 16.05
CA LYS A 204 -9.55 -16.60 15.04
C LYS A 204 -10.71 -15.80 15.60
N ALA A 205 -11.08 -14.73 14.93
CA ALA A 205 -12.31 -14.00 15.22
C ALA A 205 -13.25 -14.08 14.02
N THR A 206 -14.52 -14.31 14.31
CA THR A 206 -15.58 -14.32 13.30
C THR A 206 -16.02 -12.89 13.02
N VAL A 207 -15.50 -12.24 11.98
CA VAL A 207 -16.01 -10.94 11.55
C VAL A 207 -15.75 -10.66 10.07
N SER A 208 -16.67 -9.88 9.52
CA SER A 208 -16.78 -9.45 8.14
C SER A 208 -15.54 -8.71 7.62
N VAL A 209 -15.20 -8.98 6.39
CA VAL A 209 -14.22 -8.20 5.61
C VAL A 209 -14.89 -6.91 5.15
N VAL A 210 -14.22 -5.78 5.34
CA VAL A 210 -14.64 -4.47 4.84
C VAL A 210 -13.56 -3.92 3.93
N MET A 211 -13.92 -3.67 2.67
CA MET A 211 -13.05 -2.99 1.72
C MET A 211 -13.48 -1.53 1.62
N LEU A 212 -12.54 -0.62 1.85
CA LEU A 212 -12.74 0.82 1.76
C LEU A 212 -11.95 1.37 0.58
N SER A 213 -12.57 2.30 -0.16
CA SER A 213 -11.92 2.99 -1.28
C SER A 213 -12.28 4.48 -1.24
N ASN A 214 -11.32 5.34 -1.56
CA ASN A 214 -11.51 6.77 -1.77
C ASN A 214 -11.72 7.12 -3.25
N ALA A 215 -12.07 6.15 -4.09
CA ALA A 215 -12.38 6.44 -5.50
C ALA A 215 -13.36 7.61 -5.62
N SER A 216 -13.18 8.46 -6.62
CA SER A 216 -13.81 9.77 -6.81
C SER A 216 -15.35 9.80 -6.90
N ASP A 217 -16.00 8.67 -6.76
CA ASP A 217 -17.45 8.56 -6.67
C ASP A 217 -17.92 8.96 -5.26
N MET A 218 -18.56 10.12 -5.16
CA MET A 218 -19.07 10.68 -3.91
C MET A 218 -20.06 9.76 -3.17
N THR A 219 -20.75 8.88 -3.88
CA THR A 219 -21.61 7.85 -3.29
C THR A 219 -20.79 6.78 -2.58
N LYS A 220 -19.67 6.39 -3.15
CA LYS A 220 -18.71 5.48 -2.52
C LYS A 220 -18.01 6.11 -1.32
N TYR A 221 -17.73 7.42 -1.36
CA TYR A 221 -17.16 8.14 -0.22
C TYR A 221 -18.06 8.12 1.01
N LYS A 222 -19.37 8.34 0.84
CA LYS A 222 -20.35 8.22 1.95
C LYS A 222 -20.40 6.81 2.52
N MET A 223 -20.35 5.80 1.66
CA MET A 223 -20.27 4.40 2.10
C MET A 223 -18.97 4.12 2.84
N THR A 224 -17.85 4.70 2.40
CA THR A 224 -16.55 4.57 3.04
C THR A 224 -16.57 5.16 4.45
N GLN A 225 -17.11 6.37 4.63
CA GLN A 225 -17.21 6.98 5.95
C GLN A 225 -18.12 6.16 6.88
N ASN A 226 -19.27 5.72 6.40
CA ASN A 226 -20.16 4.85 7.15
C ASN A 226 -19.49 3.52 7.53
N ALA A 227 -18.66 2.96 6.65
CA ALA A 227 -17.93 1.73 6.94
C ALA A 227 -16.83 1.96 8.00
N ILE A 228 -16.13 3.10 7.95
CA ILE A 228 -15.17 3.51 8.98
C ILE A 228 -15.89 3.66 10.32
N ASP A 229 -17.00 4.38 10.37
CA ASP A 229 -17.79 4.59 11.58
C ASP A 229 -18.31 3.26 12.14
N THR A 230 -18.73 2.34 11.27
CA THR A 230 -19.13 0.98 11.66
C THR A 230 -17.96 0.19 12.26
N CYS A 231 -16.78 0.27 11.66
CA CYS A 231 -15.58 -0.40 12.17
C CYS A 231 -15.14 0.19 13.52
N ILE A 232 -15.17 1.51 13.68
CA ILE A 232 -14.84 2.22 14.91
C ILE A 232 -15.82 1.82 16.02
N ASN A 233 -17.12 1.83 15.74
CA ASN A 233 -18.16 1.44 16.69
C ASN A 233 -18.01 -0.04 17.11
N TYR A 234 -17.70 -0.93 16.17
CA TYR A 234 -17.48 -2.34 16.47
C TYR A 234 -16.23 -2.58 17.34
N ALA A 235 -15.13 -1.86 17.06
CA ALA A 235 -13.92 -1.94 17.86
C ALA A 235 -14.15 -1.43 19.31
N SER A 236 -14.98 -0.39 19.47
CA SER A 236 -15.37 0.17 20.77
C SER A 236 -16.23 -0.81 21.57
N TYR A 237 -17.12 -1.55 20.92
CA TYR A 237 -18.03 -2.50 21.58
C TYR A 237 -17.33 -3.75 22.19
N LYS A 238 -16.15 -4.11 21.69
CA LYS A 238 -15.37 -5.25 22.20
C LYS A 238 -14.43 -4.92 23.35
N ASN A 239 -14.24 -3.64 23.66
CA ASN A 239 -13.42 -3.18 24.78
C ASN A 239 -14.26 -2.80 26.02
N MET A 240 -15.56 -3.05 26.01
CA MET A 240 -16.47 -3.09 27.15
C MET A 240 -16.71 -4.56 27.58
#